data_02a73fd8337ec0388c630044831ffd2c
#
_entry.id   02a73fd8337ec0388c630044831ffd2c
#
_cell.length_a   1.000
_cell.length_b   1.000
_cell.length_c   1.000
_cell.angle_alpha   90.00
_cell.angle_beta   90.00
_cell.angle_gamma   90.00
#
_symmetry.space_group_name_H-M   'P 1'
#
loop_
_entity.id
_entity.type
_entity.pdbx_description
1 polymer ?
#
loop_
_entity_poly.entity_id
_entity_poly.type
_entity_poly.pdbx_seq_one_letter_code
_entity_poly.pdbx_strand_id
1 'polypeptide(L)' 'SQTCTAWTNRKKNAVVKGSFESWLVGFISGLNISGERDMVGGGDFDAIIAWMDQRCLATPSDRIGIAALDLGMELAR' A
#
# COMPACT_ATOMS: atom_id res chain seq x y z
N SER A 1 -8.57 -0.23 -13.49
CA SER A 1 -7.75 -0.14 -12.31
C SER A 1 -8.24 -1.08 -11.22
N GLN A 2 -7.36 -1.49 -10.35
CA GLN A 2 -7.67 -2.49 -9.34
C GLN A 2 -8.38 -1.87 -8.15
N THR A 3 -9.24 -2.67 -7.51
CA THR A 3 -9.94 -2.25 -6.31
C THR A 3 -9.30 -2.84 -5.07
N CYS A 4 -9.73 -2.33 -3.92
CA CYS A 4 -9.30 -2.87 -2.63
C CYS A 4 -9.69 -4.34 -2.45
N THR A 5 -10.77 -4.80 -3.08
CA THR A 5 -11.11 -6.22 -3.06
C THR A 5 -10.00 -7.05 -3.70
N ALA A 6 -9.46 -6.58 -4.82
CA ALA A 6 -8.33 -7.27 -5.47
C ALA A 6 -7.11 -7.30 -4.57
N TRP A 7 -6.82 -6.19 -3.90
CA TRP A 7 -5.72 -6.15 -2.93
C TRP A 7 -5.90 -7.21 -1.84
N THR A 8 -7.08 -7.23 -1.24
CA THR A 8 -7.37 -8.18 -0.15
C THR A 8 -7.22 -9.63 -0.61
N ASN A 9 -7.62 -9.91 -1.85
CA ASN A 9 -7.57 -11.27 -2.39
C ASN A 9 -6.18 -11.67 -2.91
N ARG A 10 -5.21 -10.77 -2.91
CA ARG A 10 -3.89 -11.03 -3.49
C ARG A 10 -3.20 -12.25 -2.88
N LYS A 11 -3.48 -12.54 -1.62
CA LYS A 11 -2.81 -13.61 -0.90
C LYS A 11 -3.12 -15.00 -1.44
N LYS A 12 -4.15 -15.11 -2.30
CA LYS A 12 -4.51 -16.38 -2.91
C LYS A 12 -3.52 -16.85 -3.98
N ASN A 13 -2.65 -15.94 -4.44
CA ASN A 13 -1.69 -16.24 -5.49
C ASN A 13 -0.38 -15.52 -5.19
N ALA A 14 0.71 -16.28 -5.03
CA ALA A 14 2.00 -15.71 -4.61
C ALA A 14 2.55 -14.68 -5.61
N VAL A 15 2.34 -14.90 -6.91
CA VAL A 15 2.81 -13.95 -7.93
C VAL A 15 2.04 -12.65 -7.84
N VAL A 16 0.73 -12.74 -7.71
CA VAL A 16 -0.13 -11.56 -7.57
C VAL A 16 0.21 -10.80 -6.30
N LYS A 17 0.41 -11.52 -5.20
CA LYS A 17 0.80 -10.91 -3.93
C LYS A 17 2.08 -10.10 -4.08
N GLY A 18 3.09 -10.71 -4.69
CA GLY A 18 4.37 -10.02 -4.89
C GLY A 18 4.23 -8.80 -5.77
N SER A 19 3.44 -8.90 -6.84
CA SER A 19 3.22 -7.78 -7.75
C SER A 19 2.53 -6.59 -7.05
N PHE A 20 1.48 -6.87 -6.29
CA PHE A 20 0.76 -5.81 -5.59
C PHE A 20 1.63 -5.15 -4.52
N GLU A 21 2.36 -5.97 -3.77
CA GLU A 21 3.18 -5.42 -2.68
C GLU A 21 4.37 -4.65 -3.21
N SER A 22 4.98 -5.11 -4.30
CA SER A 22 6.06 -4.37 -4.97
C SER A 22 5.55 -3.06 -5.53
N TRP A 23 4.36 -3.07 -6.13
CA TRP A 23 3.74 -1.85 -6.63
C TRP A 23 3.57 -0.83 -5.50
N LEU A 24 3.07 -1.28 -4.34
CA LEU A 24 2.84 -0.37 -3.22
C LEU A 24 4.15 0.27 -2.75
N VAL A 25 5.19 -0.53 -2.61
CA VAL A 25 6.50 -0.01 -2.21
C VAL A 25 7.00 1.03 -3.20
N GLY A 26 6.89 0.73 -4.49
CA GLY A 26 7.30 1.67 -5.53
C GLY A 26 6.47 2.94 -5.52
N PHE A 27 5.16 2.80 -5.32
CA PHE A 27 4.26 3.94 -5.27
C PHE A 27 4.61 4.88 -4.11
N ILE A 28 4.77 4.32 -2.92
CA ILE A 28 5.10 5.12 -1.73
C ILE A 28 6.48 5.78 -1.88
N SER A 29 7.45 5.01 -2.38
CA SER A 29 8.80 5.55 -2.61
C SER A 29 8.78 6.68 -3.62
N GLY A 30 7.97 6.54 -4.67
CA GLY A 30 7.87 7.54 -5.72
C GLY A 30 7.21 8.83 -5.29
N LEU A 31 6.36 8.79 -4.27
CA LEU A 31 5.73 10.00 -3.75
C LEU A 31 6.72 10.93 -3.06
N ASN A 32 7.79 10.36 -2.50
CA ASN A 32 8.82 11.15 -1.80
C ASN A 32 8.21 12.16 -0.83
N ILE A 33 7.26 11.68 -0.05
CA ILE A 33 6.37 12.55 0.72
C ILE A 33 7.12 13.36 1.76
N SER A 34 8.05 12.75 2.48
CA SER A 34 8.77 13.45 3.54
C SER A 34 10.01 14.17 3.06
N GLY A 35 10.58 13.72 1.96
CA GLY A 35 11.85 14.24 1.46
C GLY A 35 13.05 13.93 2.33
N GLU A 36 12.85 13.58 3.57
CA GLU A 36 13.90 13.37 4.55
C GLU A 36 13.84 12.00 5.20
N ARG A 37 12.76 11.28 5.03
CA ARG A 37 12.55 10.01 5.69
C ARG A 37 12.47 8.89 4.69
N ASP A 38 13.12 7.79 5.04
CA ASP A 38 12.94 6.55 4.31
C ASP A 38 11.69 5.87 4.86
N MET A 39 10.59 6.01 4.17
CA MET A 39 9.30 5.53 4.65
C MET A 39 9.12 4.03 4.55
N VAL A 40 9.89 3.37 3.71
CA VAL A 40 9.76 1.92 3.51
C VAL A 40 10.99 1.16 3.93
N GLY A 41 12.02 1.85 4.41
CA GLY A 41 13.21 1.18 4.91
C GLY A 41 13.09 0.83 6.37
N GLY A 42 14.10 0.18 6.89
CA GLY A 42 14.21 -0.03 8.32
C GLY A 42 13.14 -0.90 8.95
N GLY A 43 12.46 -1.73 8.16
CA GLY A 43 11.48 -2.64 8.72
C GLY A 43 10.05 -2.13 8.73
N ASP A 44 9.81 -0.95 8.19
CA ASP A 44 8.46 -0.38 8.15
C ASP A 44 7.57 -1.01 7.09
N PHE A 45 8.12 -1.88 6.26
CA PHE A 45 7.37 -2.51 5.18
C PHE A 45 6.14 -3.26 5.68
N ASP A 46 6.32 -4.07 6.73
CA ASP A 46 5.20 -4.86 7.27
C ASP A 46 4.10 -3.95 7.82
N ALA A 47 4.46 -2.84 8.43
CA ALA A 47 3.49 -1.88 8.94
C ALA A 47 2.70 -1.24 7.81
N ILE A 48 3.35 -0.93 6.70
CA ILE A 48 2.71 -0.35 5.53
C ILE A 48 1.71 -1.33 4.92
N ILE A 49 2.12 -2.59 4.79
CA ILE A 49 1.24 -3.64 4.27
C ILE A 49 0.03 -3.84 5.18
N ALA A 50 0.26 -3.89 6.49
CA ALA A 50 -0.83 -4.06 7.45
C ALA A 50 -1.82 -2.89 7.39
N TRP A 51 -1.32 -1.68 7.23
CA TRP A 51 -2.17 -0.51 7.09
C TRP A 51 -3.07 -0.62 5.86
N MET A 52 -2.49 -1.01 4.71
CA MET A 52 -3.25 -1.19 3.49
C MET A 52 -4.30 -2.29 3.64
N ASP A 53 -3.96 -3.39 4.31
CA ASP A 53 -4.92 -4.46 4.56
C ASP A 53 -6.15 -3.92 5.29
N GLN A 54 -5.94 -3.18 6.36
CA GLN A 54 -7.05 -2.62 7.15
C GLN A 54 -7.85 -1.61 6.35
N ARG A 55 -7.18 -0.73 5.64
CA ARG A 55 -7.83 0.30 4.83
C ARG A 55 -8.72 -0.33 3.76
N CYS A 56 -8.20 -1.35 3.08
CA CYS A 56 -8.94 -2.00 2.02
C CYS A 56 -10.10 -2.86 2.54
N LEU A 57 -9.96 -3.46 3.71
CA LEU A 57 -11.08 -4.18 4.32
C LEU A 57 -12.23 -3.23 4.66
N ALA A 58 -11.91 -2.02 5.09
CA ALA A 58 -12.92 -1.03 5.44
C ALA A 58 -13.64 -0.47 4.21
N THR A 59 -12.97 -0.40 3.07
CA THR A 59 -13.53 0.21 1.85
C THR A 59 -13.22 -0.64 0.63
N PRO A 60 -13.84 -1.83 0.52
CA PRO A 60 -13.46 -2.79 -0.52
C PRO A 60 -13.71 -2.31 -1.95
N SER A 61 -14.63 -1.39 -2.15
CA SER A 61 -14.92 -0.90 -3.49
C SER A 61 -14.03 0.27 -3.92
N ASP A 62 -13.21 0.81 -3.02
CA ASP A 62 -12.28 1.87 -3.40
C ASP A 62 -11.19 1.33 -4.30
N ARG A 63 -10.63 2.19 -5.13
CA ARG A 63 -9.47 1.83 -5.94
C ARG A 63 -8.23 1.78 -5.06
N ILE A 64 -7.34 0.84 -5.35
CA ILE A 64 -6.13 0.70 -4.54
C ILE A 64 -5.25 1.95 -4.60
N GLY A 65 -5.28 2.67 -5.72
CA GLY A 65 -4.54 3.93 -5.82
C GLY A 65 -5.00 4.98 -4.82
N ILE A 66 -6.32 5.06 -4.59
CA ILE A 66 -6.87 5.98 -3.61
C ILE A 66 -6.44 5.58 -2.20
N ALA A 67 -6.51 4.28 -1.89
CA ALA A 67 -6.08 3.79 -0.58
C ALA A 67 -4.59 4.07 -0.36
N ALA A 68 -3.77 3.87 -1.39
CA ALA A 68 -2.34 4.12 -1.30
C ALA A 68 -2.02 5.61 -1.12
N LEU A 69 -2.81 6.49 -1.74
CA LEU A 69 -2.66 7.94 -1.50
C LEU A 69 -2.97 8.30 -0.04
N ASP A 70 -4.02 7.70 0.51
CA ASP A 70 -4.34 7.92 1.93
C ASP A 70 -3.20 7.45 2.82
N LEU A 71 -2.60 6.32 2.51
CA LEU A 71 -1.42 5.84 3.22
C LEU A 71 -0.29 6.85 3.15
N GLY A 72 -0.04 7.37 1.95
CA GLY A 72 1.00 8.38 1.76
C GLY A 72 0.76 9.61 2.64
N MET A 73 -0.48 10.08 2.69
CA MET A 73 -0.83 11.21 3.54
C MET A 73 -0.64 10.90 5.01
N GLU A 74 -0.97 9.69 5.42
CA GLU A 74 -0.78 9.26 6.79
C GLU A 74 0.71 9.26 7.17
N LEU A 75 1.55 8.77 6.27
CA LEU A 75 2.99 8.74 6.51
C LEU A 75 3.62 10.13 6.54
N ALA A 76 3.01 11.09 5.86
CA ALA A 76 3.53 12.44 5.77
C ALA A 76 3.21 13.31 6.98
N ARG A 77 2.35 12.87 7.87
CA ARG A 77 1.95 13.66 9.03
C ARG A 77 3.08 13.91 10.00
#